data_0fb4c3179a22a94ef960cfbaaa9fc198
#
_entry.id   0fb4c3179a22a94ef960cfbaaa9fc198
#
_cell.length_a   1.000
_cell.length_b   1.000
_cell.length_c   1.000
_cell.angle_alpha   90.00
_cell.angle_beta   90.00
_cell.angle_gamma   90.00
#
_symmetry.space_group_name_H-M   'P 1'
#
loop_
_entity.id
_entity.type
_entity.pdbx_description
1 polymer ?
#
loop_
_entity_poly.entity_id
_entity_poly.type
_entity_poly.pdbx_seq_one_letter_code
_entity_poly.pdbx_strand_id
1 'polypeptide(L)'
;VAAAASGIEGIVLTHGHFDHAEGAPALAERVGVDVSRPRGREQVGPFSVIPTPGHSQDHVSLLLGRLLFAGDTVLGSGSVFVGGEEGSMTDYLDSLRRLRALELDAILPGHGPVVWDPHARLDLYLAHRLERERRVLDALAAGAVTRDEVLDRAWSEMDLDTVPYLRMAAGLTLDAHVDKLSAEGRLPDGFTRLR
;
A
#
# COMPACT_ATOMS: atom_id res chain seq x y z
N VAL A 1 2.34 29.75 -9.73
CA VAL A 1 2.64 28.43 -10.30
C VAL A 1 3.73 28.54 -11.38
N ALA A 2 3.69 29.57 -12.27
CA ALA A 2 4.72 29.72 -13.34
C ALA A 2 6.14 30.04 -12.79
N ALA A 3 6.25 30.76 -11.67
CA ALA A 3 7.56 31.09 -11.07
C ALA A 3 8.20 29.89 -10.33
N ALA A 4 7.41 28.91 -9.92
CA ALA A 4 7.91 27.68 -9.28
C ALA A 4 8.33 26.60 -10.33
N ALA A 5 7.97 26.79 -11.59
CA ALA A 5 8.26 25.83 -12.68
C ALA A 5 9.68 25.98 -13.26
N SER A 6 10.40 27.08 -12.96
CA SER A 6 11.79 27.26 -13.39
C SER A 6 12.70 26.36 -12.55
N GLY A 7 13.17 25.24 -13.15
CA GLY A 7 14.03 24.29 -12.48
C GLY A 7 13.41 22.91 -12.24
N ILE A 8 12.20 22.65 -12.74
CA ILE A 8 11.65 21.29 -12.80
C ILE A 8 12.35 20.55 -13.95
N GLU A 9 13.03 19.44 -13.62
CA GLU A 9 13.78 18.64 -14.59
C GLU A 9 13.01 17.41 -15.07
N GLY A 10 11.95 17.00 -14.35
CA GLY A 10 11.12 15.87 -14.70
C GLY A 10 9.99 15.64 -13.69
N ILE A 11 9.07 14.75 -14.05
CA ILE A 11 7.98 14.27 -13.18
C ILE A 11 8.17 12.77 -12.99
N VAL A 12 8.16 12.30 -11.77
CA VAL A 12 8.31 10.87 -11.45
C VAL A 12 7.06 10.39 -10.73
N LEU A 13 6.41 9.36 -11.26
CA LEU A 13 5.24 8.74 -10.65
C LEU A 13 5.64 7.55 -9.80
N THR A 14 5.04 7.43 -8.62
CA THR A 14 5.20 6.26 -7.75
C THR A 14 4.38 5.07 -8.24
N HIS A 15 3.19 5.32 -8.80
CA HIS A 15 2.29 4.30 -9.35
C HIS A 15 1.21 4.92 -10.24
N GLY A 16 0.35 4.08 -10.83
CA GLY A 16 -0.61 4.48 -11.86
C GLY A 16 -1.99 4.89 -11.37
N HIS A 17 -2.29 4.92 -10.07
CA HIS A 17 -3.61 5.32 -9.60
C HIS A 17 -3.96 6.75 -10.01
N PHE A 18 -5.25 6.98 -10.22
CA PHE A 18 -5.80 8.19 -10.80
C PHE A 18 -5.34 9.47 -10.09
N ASP A 19 -5.42 9.51 -8.77
CA ASP A 19 -5.06 10.64 -7.92
C ASP A 19 -3.55 10.95 -7.90
N HIS A 20 -2.70 10.03 -8.38
CA HIS A 20 -1.25 10.21 -8.53
C HIS A 20 -0.83 10.49 -9.97
N ALA A 21 -1.55 9.98 -10.96
CA ALA A 21 -1.08 9.96 -12.35
C ALA A 21 -1.85 10.88 -13.30
N GLU A 22 -3.14 11.21 -13.03
CA GLU A 22 -4.00 11.93 -13.98
C GLU A 22 -3.46 13.31 -14.36
N GLY A 23 -2.98 14.07 -13.39
CA GLY A 23 -2.48 15.42 -13.62
C GLY A 23 -1.10 15.49 -14.29
N ALA A 24 -0.35 14.38 -14.32
CA ALA A 24 1.04 14.39 -14.75
C ALA A 24 1.25 14.79 -16.24
N PRO A 25 0.46 14.30 -17.21
CA PRO A 25 0.63 14.71 -18.61
C PRO A 25 0.39 16.20 -18.82
N ALA A 26 -0.65 16.76 -18.23
CA ALA A 26 -0.96 18.20 -18.37
C ALA A 26 0.11 19.07 -17.69
N LEU A 27 0.67 18.62 -16.56
CA LEU A 27 1.77 19.32 -15.91
C LEU A 27 3.05 19.23 -16.76
N ALA A 28 3.36 18.05 -17.32
CA ALA A 28 4.52 17.81 -18.15
C ALA A 28 4.53 18.72 -19.39
N GLU A 29 3.40 18.79 -20.09
CA GLU A 29 3.22 19.70 -21.22
C GLU A 29 3.44 21.17 -20.83
N ARG A 30 2.87 21.57 -19.68
CA ARG A 30 2.94 22.96 -19.19
C ARG A 30 4.34 23.41 -18.82
N VAL A 31 5.17 22.50 -18.28
CA VAL A 31 6.53 22.82 -17.80
C VAL A 31 7.63 22.34 -18.75
N GLY A 32 7.28 21.60 -19.82
CA GLY A 32 8.20 21.17 -20.87
C GLY A 32 9.15 20.06 -20.42
N VAL A 33 8.68 19.08 -19.62
CA VAL A 33 9.48 17.97 -19.10
C VAL A 33 8.81 16.62 -19.36
N ASP A 34 9.57 15.53 -19.22
CA ASP A 34 9.06 14.18 -19.35
C ASP A 34 8.43 13.63 -18.05
N VAL A 35 7.51 12.67 -18.22
CA VAL A 35 6.95 11.87 -17.12
C VAL A 35 7.63 10.51 -17.10
N SER A 36 8.33 10.22 -16.01
CA SER A 36 8.94 8.91 -15.73
C SER A 36 8.01 8.03 -14.93
N ARG A 37 7.89 6.75 -15.35
CA ARG A 37 7.20 5.67 -14.62
C ARG A 37 8.18 4.52 -14.36
N PRO A 38 9.07 4.67 -13.38
CA PRO A 38 10.08 3.65 -13.10
C PRO A 38 9.40 2.36 -12.58
N ARG A 39 9.98 1.20 -12.93
CA ARG A 39 9.42 -0.11 -12.52
C ARG A 39 10.46 -1.03 -11.87
N GLY A 40 11.73 -0.75 -12.09
CA GLY A 40 12.86 -1.56 -11.61
C GLY A 40 13.64 -0.90 -10.49
N ARG A 41 14.78 -1.48 -10.17
CA ARG A 41 15.79 -0.86 -9.28
C ARG A 41 16.73 -0.03 -10.15
N GLU A 42 16.40 1.21 -10.35
CA GLU A 42 17.10 2.16 -11.18
C GLU A 42 17.31 3.48 -10.45
N GLN A 43 18.04 4.39 -11.09
CA GLN A 43 18.17 5.78 -10.66
C GLN A 43 17.29 6.65 -11.57
N VAL A 44 16.51 7.54 -10.99
CA VAL A 44 15.76 8.56 -11.73
C VAL A 44 16.09 9.92 -11.13
N GLY A 45 16.84 10.73 -11.88
CA GLY A 45 17.43 11.95 -11.32
C GLY A 45 18.26 11.62 -10.07
N PRO A 46 18.05 12.32 -8.95
CA PRO A 46 18.80 12.07 -7.70
C PRO A 46 18.21 10.89 -6.87
N PHE A 47 17.12 10.26 -7.31
CA PHE A 47 16.41 9.24 -6.54
C PHE A 47 16.86 7.83 -6.89
N SER A 48 17.06 7.01 -5.86
CA SER A 48 17.10 5.56 -6.01
C SER A 48 15.68 5.02 -6.01
N VAL A 49 15.31 4.25 -7.03
CA VAL A 49 13.99 3.63 -7.14
C VAL A 49 13.97 2.30 -6.39
N ILE A 50 12.98 2.13 -5.54
CA ILE A 50 12.76 0.91 -4.75
C ILE A 50 11.41 0.33 -5.15
N PRO A 51 11.33 -0.82 -5.85
CA PRO A 51 10.07 -1.47 -6.10
C PRO A 51 9.36 -1.83 -4.80
N THR A 52 8.12 -1.36 -4.65
CA THR A 52 7.27 -1.58 -3.47
C THR A 52 5.87 -2.05 -3.90
N PRO A 53 5.77 -3.17 -4.65
CA PRO A 53 4.47 -3.71 -5.05
C PRO A 53 3.64 -4.11 -3.84
N GLY A 54 2.32 -4.23 -4.06
CA GLY A 54 1.37 -4.72 -3.08
C GLY A 54 0.13 -3.85 -2.90
N HIS A 55 0.27 -2.52 -2.85
CA HIS A 55 -0.87 -1.60 -3.00
C HIS A 55 -1.33 -1.56 -4.47
N SER A 56 -0.38 -1.43 -5.39
CA SER A 56 -0.51 -1.75 -6.81
C SER A 56 0.74 -2.49 -7.30
N GLN A 57 0.66 -3.19 -8.41
CA GLN A 57 1.77 -3.99 -8.94
C GLN A 57 2.91 -3.15 -9.50
N ASP A 58 2.60 -1.95 -9.99
CA ASP A 58 3.56 -1.02 -10.57
C ASP A 58 4.18 -0.05 -9.54
N HIS A 59 3.82 -0.20 -8.25
CA HIS A 59 4.22 0.76 -7.22
C HIS A 59 5.73 0.74 -6.94
N VAL A 60 6.30 1.95 -6.86
CA VAL A 60 7.67 2.20 -6.42
C VAL A 60 7.70 3.28 -5.34
N SER A 61 8.67 3.17 -4.43
CA SER A 61 9.07 4.26 -3.55
C SER A 61 10.37 4.87 -4.04
N LEU A 62 10.59 6.15 -3.77
CA LEU A 62 11.78 6.89 -4.19
C LEU A 62 12.61 7.28 -2.96
N LEU A 63 13.90 6.98 -2.98
CA LEU A 63 14.81 7.28 -1.88
C LEU A 63 15.79 8.37 -2.28
N LEU A 64 15.84 9.46 -1.51
CA LEU A 64 16.83 10.53 -1.63
C LEU A 64 17.62 10.64 -0.32
N GLY A 65 18.85 10.12 -0.33
CA GLY A 65 19.62 10.00 0.91
C GLY A 65 18.89 9.11 1.92
N ARG A 66 18.37 9.69 3.01
CA ARG A 66 17.59 9.00 4.06
C ARG A 66 16.12 9.43 4.07
N LEU A 67 15.65 10.16 3.04
CA LEU A 67 14.27 10.58 2.87
C LEU A 67 13.55 9.64 1.90
N LEU A 68 12.48 9.01 2.35
CA LEU A 68 11.68 8.07 1.56
C LEU A 68 10.38 8.74 1.08
N PHE A 69 10.21 8.88 -0.22
CA PHE A 69 8.93 9.23 -0.85
C PHE A 69 8.18 7.93 -1.07
N ALA A 70 7.25 7.63 -0.18
CA ALA A 70 6.66 6.30 -0.08
C ALA A 70 5.48 6.06 -1.04
N GLY A 71 4.98 7.10 -1.73
CA GLY A 71 3.69 6.99 -2.42
C GLY A 71 2.64 6.45 -1.45
N ASP A 72 1.89 5.43 -1.88
CA ASP A 72 0.84 4.80 -1.09
C ASP A 72 1.24 3.47 -0.44
N THR A 73 2.55 3.18 -0.35
CA THR A 73 3.00 2.05 0.48
C THR A 73 2.78 2.35 1.97
N VAL A 74 3.03 3.59 2.42
CA VAL A 74 2.82 4.04 3.80
C VAL A 74 2.21 5.43 3.78
N LEU A 75 1.05 5.60 4.43
CA LEU A 75 0.38 6.89 4.58
C LEU A 75 0.81 7.61 5.86
N GLY A 76 0.70 8.92 5.86
CA GLY A 76 0.98 9.76 7.03
C GLY A 76 -0.02 9.57 8.17
N SER A 77 -1.26 9.17 7.84
CA SER A 77 -2.31 8.79 8.80
C SER A 77 -3.17 7.65 8.25
N GLY A 78 -3.84 6.92 9.11
CA GLY A 78 -4.68 5.80 8.72
C GLY A 78 -3.90 4.59 8.19
N SER A 79 -4.54 3.81 7.34
CA SER A 79 -4.02 2.58 6.76
C SER A 79 -4.30 2.57 5.25
N VAL A 80 -3.37 2.06 4.46
CA VAL A 80 -3.53 1.95 3.02
C VAL A 80 -4.48 0.81 2.66
N PHE A 81 -5.17 0.94 1.55
CA PHE A 81 -5.94 -0.14 0.94
C PHE A 81 -4.99 -1.10 0.21
N VAL A 82 -5.19 -2.41 0.42
CA VAL A 82 -4.48 -3.49 -0.28
C VAL A 82 -5.51 -4.52 -0.69
N GLY A 83 -5.77 -4.65 -1.97
CA GLY A 83 -6.75 -5.62 -2.48
C GLY A 83 -7.18 -5.30 -3.91
N GLY A 84 -8.17 -6.06 -4.43
CA GLY A 84 -8.59 -5.98 -5.82
C GLY A 84 -7.60 -6.64 -6.78
N GLU A 85 -7.73 -6.34 -8.06
CA GLU A 85 -6.92 -6.98 -9.12
C GLU A 85 -5.43 -6.63 -9.05
N GLU A 86 -5.09 -5.46 -8.53
CA GLU A 86 -3.72 -4.95 -8.44
C GLU A 86 -3.07 -5.16 -7.07
N GLY A 87 -3.86 -5.49 -6.03
CA GLY A 87 -3.40 -5.62 -4.66
C GLY A 87 -2.85 -7.01 -4.33
N SER A 88 -1.74 -7.08 -3.61
CA SER A 88 -1.13 -8.32 -3.10
C SER A 88 -0.66 -8.14 -1.68
N MET A 89 -1.25 -8.87 -0.73
CA MET A 89 -0.84 -8.79 0.68
C MET A 89 0.56 -9.38 0.91
N THR A 90 0.95 -10.39 0.16
CA THR A 90 2.30 -10.97 0.21
C THR A 90 3.34 -9.92 -0.20
N ASP A 91 3.19 -9.36 -1.40
CA ASP A 91 4.13 -8.36 -1.93
C ASP A 91 4.17 -7.10 -1.06
N TYR A 92 2.99 -6.70 -0.52
CA TYR A 92 2.88 -5.55 0.35
C TYR A 92 3.67 -5.72 1.65
N LEU A 93 3.54 -6.86 2.33
CA LEU A 93 4.29 -7.16 3.53
C LEU A 93 5.79 -7.24 3.26
N ASP A 94 6.20 -7.81 2.13
CA ASP A 94 7.61 -7.87 1.73
C ASP A 94 8.17 -6.48 1.40
N SER A 95 7.35 -5.63 0.80
CA SER A 95 7.70 -4.22 0.56
C SER A 95 7.89 -3.46 1.87
N LEU A 96 6.98 -3.62 2.84
CA LEU A 96 7.14 -3.01 4.18
C LEU A 96 8.40 -3.49 4.89
N ARG A 97 8.71 -4.80 4.86
CA ARG A 97 9.94 -5.36 5.45
C ARG A 97 11.19 -4.82 4.80
N ARG A 98 11.18 -4.68 3.47
CA ARG A 98 12.28 -4.09 2.71
C ARG A 98 12.52 -2.62 3.11
N LEU A 99 11.47 -1.82 3.20
CA LEU A 99 11.56 -0.43 3.63
C LEU A 99 12.01 -0.31 5.10
N ARG A 100 11.56 -1.23 5.97
CA ARG A 100 11.93 -1.26 7.39
C ARG A 100 13.42 -1.52 7.60
N ALA A 101 14.09 -2.19 6.67
CA ALA A 101 15.53 -2.48 6.72
C ALA A 101 16.41 -1.30 6.26
N LEU A 102 15.82 -0.21 5.77
CA LEU A 102 16.56 0.98 5.35
C LEU A 102 16.82 1.91 6.54
N GLU A 103 17.90 2.66 6.47
CA GLU A 103 18.20 3.76 7.39
C GLU A 103 17.45 5.02 6.92
N LEU A 104 16.35 5.35 7.58
CA LEU A 104 15.45 6.44 7.20
C LEU A 104 15.37 7.51 8.30
N ASP A 105 15.35 8.79 7.89
CA ASP A 105 15.12 9.93 8.78
C ASP A 105 13.66 10.40 8.70
N ALA A 106 13.02 10.27 7.54
CA ALA A 106 11.61 10.60 7.37
C ALA A 106 10.98 9.82 6.22
N ILE A 107 9.64 9.61 6.30
CA ILE A 107 8.80 9.18 5.17
C ILE A 107 7.93 10.36 4.73
N LEU A 108 7.95 10.63 3.42
CA LEU A 108 7.08 11.57 2.73
C LEU A 108 6.02 10.75 1.98
N PRO A 109 4.83 10.59 2.55
CA PRO A 109 3.77 9.76 1.96
C PRO A 109 3.06 10.46 0.81
N GLY A 110 2.32 9.70 -0.02
CA GLY A 110 1.41 10.26 -1.03
C GLY A 110 0.25 11.03 -0.38
N HIS A 111 -0.23 10.54 0.77
CA HIS A 111 -1.33 11.14 1.53
C HIS A 111 -1.01 11.29 3.02
N GLY A 112 -1.49 12.39 3.62
CA GLY A 112 -1.30 12.69 5.04
C GLY A 112 0.00 13.41 5.36
N PRO A 113 0.31 13.62 6.66
CA PRO A 113 1.49 14.36 7.10
C PRO A 113 2.79 13.56 6.93
N VAL A 114 3.92 14.26 6.92
CA VAL A 114 5.27 13.66 6.99
C VAL A 114 5.39 12.81 8.27
N VAL A 115 6.01 11.64 8.12
CA VAL A 115 6.28 10.70 9.21
C VAL A 115 7.74 10.86 9.66
N TRP A 116 7.93 11.38 10.86
CA TRP A 116 9.25 11.68 11.44
C TRP A 116 9.86 10.51 12.23
N ASP A 117 9.08 9.46 12.50
CA ASP A 117 9.57 8.19 13.03
C ASP A 117 9.23 7.06 12.04
N PRO A 118 10.05 6.89 10.99
CA PRO A 118 9.82 5.89 9.94
C PRO A 118 9.70 4.47 10.47
N HIS A 119 10.57 4.10 11.40
CA HIS A 119 10.64 2.74 11.90
C HIS A 119 9.42 2.37 12.73
N ALA A 120 9.00 3.25 13.66
CA ALA A 120 7.77 3.02 14.43
C ALA A 120 6.55 2.95 13.51
N ARG A 121 6.48 3.77 12.44
CA ARG A 121 5.37 3.74 11.50
C ARG A 121 5.34 2.44 10.69
N LEU A 122 6.47 1.97 10.19
CA LEU A 122 6.57 0.71 9.45
C LEU A 122 6.27 -0.49 10.34
N ASP A 123 6.75 -0.49 11.58
CA ASP A 123 6.43 -1.54 12.58
C ASP A 123 4.92 -1.57 12.88
N LEU A 124 4.27 -0.40 13.01
CA LEU A 124 2.82 -0.29 13.19
C LEU A 124 2.07 -0.89 12.00
N TYR A 125 2.49 -0.60 10.78
CA TYR A 125 1.87 -1.15 9.57
C TYR A 125 2.00 -2.66 9.49
N LEU A 126 3.20 -3.20 9.75
CA LEU A 126 3.45 -4.64 9.79
C LEU A 126 2.59 -5.32 10.87
N ALA A 127 2.59 -4.78 12.08
CA ALA A 127 1.80 -5.32 13.19
C ALA A 127 0.30 -5.30 12.90
N HIS A 128 -0.22 -4.21 12.32
CA HIS A 128 -1.63 -4.09 11.93
C HIS A 128 -2.03 -5.16 10.90
N ARG A 129 -1.20 -5.41 9.87
CA ARG A 129 -1.50 -6.44 8.85
C ARG A 129 -1.44 -7.86 9.40
N LEU A 130 -0.44 -8.16 10.23
CA LEU A 130 -0.30 -9.48 10.85
C LEU A 130 -1.41 -9.74 11.87
N GLU A 131 -1.81 -8.73 12.63
CA GLU A 131 -2.96 -8.85 13.54
C GLU A 131 -4.27 -9.08 12.77
N ARG A 132 -4.48 -8.40 11.64
CA ARG A 132 -5.64 -8.65 10.77
C ARG A 132 -5.64 -10.08 10.24
N GLU A 133 -4.50 -10.56 9.77
CA GLU A 133 -4.33 -11.94 9.32
C GLU A 133 -4.68 -12.96 10.43
N ARG A 134 -4.20 -12.73 11.65
CA ARG A 134 -4.53 -13.56 12.81
C ARG A 134 -6.04 -13.59 13.05
N ARG A 135 -6.71 -12.43 13.03
CA ARG A 135 -8.17 -12.35 13.23
C ARG A 135 -8.96 -13.08 12.14
N VAL A 136 -8.50 -13.03 10.90
CA VAL A 136 -9.08 -13.80 9.79
C VAL A 136 -8.99 -15.29 10.09
N LEU A 137 -7.81 -15.79 10.49
CA LEU A 137 -7.62 -17.20 10.86
C LEU A 137 -8.49 -17.60 12.06
N ASP A 138 -8.59 -16.74 13.08
CA ASP A 138 -9.44 -16.99 14.26
C ASP A 138 -10.92 -17.07 13.86
N ALA A 139 -11.39 -16.19 12.97
CA ALA A 139 -12.76 -16.22 12.48
C ALA A 139 -13.07 -17.53 11.71
N LEU A 140 -12.16 -17.96 10.84
CA LEU A 140 -12.28 -19.23 10.12
C LEU A 140 -12.25 -20.44 11.06
N ALA A 141 -11.34 -20.48 12.02
CA ALA A 141 -11.25 -21.53 13.03
C ALA A 141 -12.50 -21.59 13.92
N ALA A 142 -13.16 -20.46 14.15
CA ALA A 142 -14.44 -20.37 14.86
C ALA A 142 -15.66 -20.70 13.98
N GLY A 143 -15.45 -21.24 12.77
CA GLY A 143 -16.47 -21.77 11.88
C GLY A 143 -17.17 -20.70 11.01
N ALA A 144 -16.57 -19.53 10.77
CA ALA A 144 -17.06 -18.60 9.76
C ALA A 144 -16.89 -19.21 8.37
N VAL A 145 -17.95 -19.21 7.56
CA VAL A 145 -18.00 -19.84 6.24
C VAL A 145 -18.35 -18.85 5.12
N THR A 146 -18.88 -17.68 5.48
CA THR A 146 -19.20 -16.61 4.54
C THR A 146 -18.23 -15.44 4.68
N ARG A 147 -18.09 -14.67 3.61
CA ARG A 147 -17.25 -13.47 3.59
C ARG A 147 -17.69 -12.46 4.66
N ASP A 148 -19.00 -12.24 4.80
CA ASP A 148 -19.55 -11.31 5.78
C ASP A 148 -19.29 -11.78 7.22
N GLU A 149 -19.42 -13.07 7.53
CA GLU A 149 -19.12 -13.60 8.86
C GLU A 149 -17.63 -13.39 9.24
N VAL A 150 -16.71 -13.54 8.30
CA VAL A 150 -15.28 -13.26 8.53
C VAL A 150 -15.05 -11.77 8.70
N LEU A 151 -15.67 -10.92 7.88
CA LEU A 151 -15.57 -9.47 8.00
C LEU A 151 -16.07 -8.98 9.37
N ASP A 152 -17.26 -9.38 9.78
CA ASP A 152 -17.86 -8.95 11.05
C ASP A 152 -17.01 -9.36 12.26
N ARG A 153 -16.33 -10.50 12.20
CA ARG A 153 -15.44 -10.97 13.29
C ARG A 153 -14.06 -10.33 13.22
N ALA A 154 -13.43 -10.35 12.03
CA ALA A 154 -12.06 -9.87 11.88
C ALA A 154 -11.93 -8.34 11.88
N TRP A 155 -13.01 -7.60 11.60
CA TRP A 155 -13.10 -6.14 11.68
C TRP A 155 -14.06 -5.65 12.79
N SER A 156 -14.29 -6.45 13.84
CA SER A 156 -15.27 -6.16 14.89
C SER A 156 -15.05 -4.85 15.65
N GLU A 157 -13.87 -4.25 15.56
CA GLU A 157 -13.57 -2.93 16.14
C GLU A 157 -14.02 -1.76 15.27
N MET A 158 -14.49 -2.04 14.04
CA MET A 158 -14.92 -1.04 13.06
C MET A 158 -16.39 -1.24 12.71
N ASP A 159 -17.14 -0.15 12.64
CA ASP A 159 -18.46 -0.17 12.03
C ASP A 159 -18.32 -0.06 10.51
N LEU A 160 -18.30 -1.22 9.82
CA LEU A 160 -18.11 -1.30 8.38
C LEU A 160 -19.29 -0.73 7.58
N ASP A 161 -20.43 -0.51 8.22
CA ASP A 161 -21.65 -0.03 7.57
C ASP A 161 -21.81 1.49 7.68
N THR A 162 -20.97 2.16 8.46
CA THR A 162 -20.96 3.63 8.61
C THR A 162 -20.70 4.33 7.29
N VAL A 163 -19.85 3.75 6.42
CA VAL A 163 -19.47 4.34 5.13
C VAL A 163 -19.66 3.27 4.05
N PRO A 164 -20.48 3.52 3.00
CA PRO A 164 -20.88 2.47 2.04
C PRO A 164 -19.73 1.72 1.37
N TYR A 165 -18.60 2.37 1.11
CA TYR A 165 -17.44 1.72 0.47
C TYR A 165 -16.53 0.98 1.46
N LEU A 166 -16.69 1.16 2.79
CA LEU A 166 -15.76 0.61 3.78
C LEU A 166 -15.85 -0.91 3.86
N ARG A 167 -17.07 -1.47 3.87
CA ARG A 167 -17.29 -2.93 3.83
C ARG A 167 -16.73 -3.55 2.55
N MET A 168 -16.92 -2.89 1.41
CA MET A 168 -16.35 -3.34 0.13
C MET A 168 -14.81 -3.36 0.19
N ALA A 169 -14.19 -2.27 0.64
CA ALA A 169 -12.74 -2.16 0.77
C ALA A 169 -12.15 -3.18 1.75
N ALA A 170 -12.80 -3.38 2.90
CA ALA A 170 -12.43 -4.41 3.88
C ALA A 170 -12.53 -5.81 3.27
N GLY A 171 -13.57 -6.05 2.47
CA GLY A 171 -13.76 -7.32 1.77
C GLY A 171 -12.66 -7.61 0.75
N LEU A 172 -12.26 -6.64 -0.05
CA LEU A 172 -11.14 -6.80 -0.99
C LEU A 172 -9.80 -7.03 -0.24
N THR A 173 -9.64 -6.39 0.92
CA THR A 173 -8.47 -6.63 1.79
C THR A 173 -8.52 -8.02 2.43
N LEU A 174 -9.71 -8.52 2.81
CA LEU A 174 -9.90 -9.89 3.26
C LEU A 174 -9.49 -10.89 2.18
N ASP A 175 -9.94 -10.69 0.94
CA ASP A 175 -9.60 -11.55 -0.18
C ASP A 175 -8.06 -11.62 -0.36
N ALA A 176 -7.35 -10.49 -0.29
CA ALA A 176 -5.89 -10.45 -0.37
C ALA A 176 -5.20 -11.20 0.79
N HIS A 177 -5.76 -11.18 2.01
CA HIS A 177 -5.27 -12.01 3.12
C HIS A 177 -5.53 -13.49 2.89
N VAL A 178 -6.72 -13.85 2.40
CA VAL A 178 -7.09 -15.25 2.11
C VAL A 178 -6.21 -15.82 1.00
N ASP A 179 -5.94 -15.06 -0.06
CA ASP A 179 -5.04 -15.48 -1.14
C ASP A 179 -3.62 -15.74 -0.63
N LYS A 180 -3.09 -14.85 0.22
CA LYS A 180 -1.79 -15.04 0.87
C LYS A 180 -1.78 -16.29 1.75
N LEU A 181 -2.76 -16.46 2.63
CA LEU A 181 -2.87 -17.61 3.53
C LEU A 181 -3.02 -18.92 2.76
N SER A 182 -3.74 -18.91 1.63
CA SER A 182 -3.87 -20.05 0.73
C SER A 182 -2.53 -20.42 0.12
N ALA A 183 -1.79 -19.46 -0.41
CA ALA A 183 -0.46 -19.67 -1.00
C ALA A 183 0.55 -20.21 0.03
N GLU A 184 0.41 -19.85 1.31
CA GLU A 184 1.24 -20.32 2.42
C GLU A 184 0.77 -21.68 3.01
N GLY A 185 -0.36 -22.22 2.56
CA GLY A 185 -0.94 -23.46 3.10
C GLY A 185 -1.40 -23.32 4.55
N ARG A 186 -1.83 -22.14 4.98
CA ARG A 186 -2.20 -21.79 6.37
C ARG A 186 -3.71 -21.72 6.61
N LEU A 187 -4.51 -21.92 5.57
CA LEU A 187 -5.97 -21.98 5.74
C LEU A 187 -6.37 -23.26 6.47
N PRO A 188 -7.48 -23.25 7.27
CA PRO A 188 -7.97 -24.45 7.96
C PRO A 188 -8.25 -25.60 6.99
N ASP A 189 -8.08 -26.86 7.47
CA ASP A 189 -8.40 -28.05 6.71
C ASP A 189 -9.87 -28.02 6.23
N GLY A 190 -10.07 -28.37 4.97
CA GLY A 190 -11.39 -28.35 4.33
C GLY A 190 -11.91 -26.97 3.90
N PHE A 191 -11.12 -25.92 4.08
CA PHE A 191 -11.46 -24.60 3.52
C PHE A 191 -11.41 -24.66 2.00
N THR A 192 -12.52 -24.34 1.34
CA THR A 192 -12.60 -24.34 -0.12
C THR A 192 -12.63 -22.94 -0.69
N ARG A 193 -13.48 -22.09 -0.18
CA ARG A 193 -13.62 -20.65 -0.52
C ARG A 193 -14.67 -20.01 0.38
N LEU A 194 -14.56 -18.71 0.63
CA LEU A 194 -15.64 -17.92 1.24
C LEU A 194 -16.79 -17.76 0.23
N ARG A 195 -18.01 -17.88 0.71
CA ARG A 195 -19.23 -17.70 -0.06
C ARG A 195 -19.71 -16.26 -0.01
#